data_e6a1b38c46cb4e1671c3600fb3dbf1f0
#
_entry.id   e6a1b38c46cb4e1671c3600fb3dbf1f0
#
_cell.length_a   1.000
_cell.length_b   1.000
_cell.length_c   1.000
_cell.angle_alpha   90.00
_cell.angle_beta   90.00
_cell.angle_gamma   90.00
#
_symmetry.space_group_name_H-M   'P 1'
#
loop_
_entity.id
_entity.type
_entity.pdbx_description
1 polymer ?
#
loop_
_entity_poly.entity_id
_entity_poly.type
_entity_poly.pdbx_seq_one_letter_code
_entity_poly.pdbx_strand_id
1 'polypeptide(L)'
;MVELSKARSAPRMPDRGRTVVGMTDVRPAWIAGRPVTSEVTVEVTNPFDGSVVGAHAVPTADQVEQAVAAAWEVRHRFAATAVSVRAEALMHVSRRITERLEEVTELITAENGKPLLWARAEAGRAASVFRFAAEEVRRSGGDLQRLDTEGTSAGRAAIVRRFPYGPVLGIAPFNFPLNLVAHKVAPAIAVGAPIIVKPAPATPLSALLLGELLAETDLPAGSWSVLPVGNDVAPALVADDRMPIVSFTGSEAVGFAIQKAVPHKHVTLELGGNAAAVVCPDWSSEADLDWAATRIATFANYQAGQSCVSVQRVLVADALWDRLVPQIVAKVEALPTGSPWDEATVVGPLVDEKAAIRVETWVDEAVAGGAALLAGGVRDGASYAPTVLTDVPADAKVACEEVFGPVLVLQRVSGVDEAFAVVNDSRFGLQTGVFTHDLQVAFRAHAELEVGGVVVGDVPSYRADQMPYGGVKASGVGREGLRYAMEDFTYERVLVLTGLTL
;
A
#
# COMPACT_ATOMS: atom_id res chain seq x y z
N MET A 1 29.41 -39.69 9.32
CA MET A 1 28.73 -39.66 10.60
C MET A 1 29.31 -38.53 11.39
N VAL A 2 28.65 -37.37 11.43
CA VAL A 2 28.95 -36.27 12.33
C VAL A 2 27.61 -35.89 12.94
N GLU A 3 27.52 -36.03 14.25
CA GLU A 3 26.33 -35.79 15.05
C GLU A 3 25.95 -34.31 15.04
N LEU A 4 24.70 -34.02 14.65
CA LEU A 4 24.07 -32.72 14.83
C LEU A 4 23.75 -32.54 16.33
N SER A 5 24.45 -31.62 16.96
CA SER A 5 24.24 -31.23 18.35
C SER A 5 22.91 -30.45 18.50
N LYS A 6 22.13 -30.90 19.44
CA LYS A 6 20.82 -30.35 19.85
C LYS A 6 20.93 -28.86 20.22
N ALA A 7 20.19 -28.02 19.48
CA ALA A 7 19.95 -26.64 19.86
C ALA A 7 19.22 -26.59 21.22
N ARG A 8 19.76 -25.86 22.18
CA ARG A 8 19.16 -25.60 23.48
C ARG A 8 17.97 -24.65 23.32
N SER A 9 16.80 -25.05 23.76
CA SER A 9 15.63 -24.21 23.92
C SER A 9 15.93 -23.02 24.84
N ALA A 10 15.75 -21.79 24.35
CA ALA A 10 15.78 -20.59 25.17
C ALA A 10 14.64 -20.59 26.20
N PRO A 11 14.81 -20.03 27.41
CA PRO A 11 13.77 -19.99 28.41
C PRO A 11 12.63 -19.06 27.94
N ARG A 12 11.39 -19.57 28.01
CA ARG A 12 10.16 -18.76 27.86
C ARG A 12 10.17 -17.67 28.93
N MET A 13 10.21 -16.42 28.50
CA MET A 13 9.93 -15.29 29.39
C MET A 13 8.44 -15.35 29.82
N PRO A 14 8.12 -14.96 31.06
CA PRO A 14 6.73 -14.93 31.52
C PRO A 14 5.94 -13.87 30.74
N ASP A 15 4.79 -14.30 30.23
CA ASP A 15 3.74 -13.50 29.66
C ASP A 15 3.35 -12.36 30.62
N ARG A 16 3.78 -11.15 30.33
CA ARG A 16 3.20 -9.95 30.94
C ARG A 16 1.99 -9.63 30.09
N GLY A 17 0.83 -10.18 30.51
CA GLY A 17 -0.46 -9.83 29.96
C GLY A 17 -0.64 -8.30 29.90
N ARG A 18 -0.25 -7.68 28.80
CA ARG A 18 -0.68 -6.33 28.44
C ARG A 18 -2.14 -6.46 27.97
N THR A 19 -3.05 -6.16 28.87
CA THR A 19 -4.43 -5.91 28.50
C THR A 19 -4.41 -4.64 27.65
N VAL A 20 -4.51 -4.76 26.33
CA VAL A 20 -4.71 -3.61 25.46
C VAL A 20 -6.06 -3.02 25.83
N VAL A 21 -6.03 -1.81 26.34
CA VAL A 21 -7.19 -1.11 26.93
C VAL A 21 -8.26 -0.96 25.84
N GLY A 22 -9.45 -1.55 26.04
CA GLY A 22 -10.64 -1.32 25.20
C GLY A 22 -10.89 -2.30 24.05
N MET A 23 -10.19 -3.43 23.94
CA MET A 23 -10.33 -4.39 22.81
C MET A 23 -11.49 -5.38 22.94
N THR A 24 -12.27 -5.37 24.00
CA THR A 24 -13.40 -6.29 24.19
C THR A 24 -14.72 -5.79 23.60
N ASP A 25 -14.79 -4.51 23.23
CA ASP A 25 -16.02 -3.92 22.71
C ASP A 25 -16.13 -4.09 21.19
N VAL A 26 -17.33 -4.41 20.70
CA VAL A 26 -17.64 -4.50 19.28
C VAL A 26 -17.60 -3.09 18.68
N ARG A 27 -16.65 -2.84 17.76
CA ARG A 27 -16.58 -1.54 17.06
C ARG A 27 -17.73 -1.39 16.07
N PRO A 28 -18.43 -0.25 16.07
CA PRO A 28 -19.49 0.01 15.11
C PRO A 28 -18.93 0.20 13.68
N ALA A 29 -19.74 -0.09 12.69
CA ALA A 29 -19.53 0.42 11.34
C ALA A 29 -19.84 1.93 11.31
N TRP A 30 -19.35 2.64 10.30
CA TRP A 30 -19.61 4.06 10.12
C TRP A 30 -20.43 4.30 8.86
N ILE A 31 -21.66 4.79 9.02
CA ILE A 31 -22.56 5.06 7.90
C ILE A 31 -22.96 6.55 7.92
N ALA A 32 -22.66 7.23 6.83
CA ALA A 32 -22.95 8.67 6.70
C ALA A 32 -22.39 9.52 7.85
N GLY A 33 -21.21 9.14 8.39
CA GLY A 33 -20.56 9.81 9.52
C GLY A 33 -21.11 9.46 10.90
N ARG A 34 -21.95 8.41 11.03
CA ARG A 34 -22.53 7.98 12.30
C ARG A 34 -22.15 6.53 12.63
N PRO A 35 -21.91 6.21 13.91
CA PRO A 35 -21.67 4.84 14.32
C PRO A 35 -22.97 4.02 14.22
N VAL A 36 -22.86 2.84 13.63
CA VAL A 36 -23.99 1.92 13.42
C VAL A 36 -23.61 0.52 13.87
N THR A 37 -24.45 -0.08 14.70
CA THR A 37 -24.33 -1.46 15.16
C THR A 37 -25.16 -2.40 14.32
N SER A 38 -24.87 -3.70 14.43
CA SER A 38 -25.59 -4.78 13.77
C SER A 38 -25.66 -5.99 14.73
N GLU A 39 -26.62 -6.87 14.52
CA GLU A 39 -26.70 -8.14 15.25
C GLU A 39 -25.58 -9.12 14.85
N VAL A 40 -25.05 -8.97 13.63
CA VAL A 40 -23.94 -9.78 13.14
C VAL A 40 -22.62 -9.09 13.47
N THR A 41 -21.77 -9.79 14.18
CA THR A 41 -20.42 -9.34 14.54
C THR A 41 -19.37 -10.35 14.06
N VAL A 42 -18.17 -9.86 13.75
CA VAL A 42 -17.02 -10.68 13.36
C VAL A 42 -15.85 -10.36 14.26
N GLU A 43 -15.24 -11.39 14.81
CA GLU A 43 -14.00 -11.27 15.58
C GLU A 43 -12.81 -11.05 14.65
N VAL A 44 -11.87 -10.27 15.12
CA VAL A 44 -10.56 -10.04 14.47
C VAL A 44 -9.50 -10.70 15.32
N THR A 45 -8.67 -11.53 14.71
CA THR A 45 -7.63 -12.29 15.40
C THR A 45 -6.24 -11.86 14.97
N ASN A 46 -5.29 -11.88 15.92
CA ASN A 46 -3.89 -11.67 15.61
C ASN A 46 -3.34 -12.90 14.86
N PRO A 47 -2.70 -12.73 13.69
CA PRO A 47 -2.20 -13.87 12.90
C PRO A 47 -0.99 -14.58 13.54
N PHE A 48 -0.32 -13.99 14.52
CA PHE A 48 0.84 -14.58 15.18
C PHE A 48 0.46 -15.67 16.17
N ASP A 49 -0.58 -15.45 16.98
CA ASP A 49 -0.97 -16.33 18.08
C ASP A 49 -2.44 -16.73 18.09
N GLY A 50 -3.22 -16.21 17.14
CA GLY A 50 -4.67 -16.50 17.04
C GLY A 50 -5.52 -15.80 18.12
N SER A 51 -4.95 -14.96 18.97
CA SER A 51 -5.68 -14.25 20.00
C SER A 51 -6.73 -13.31 19.39
N VAL A 52 -7.92 -13.24 19.98
CA VAL A 52 -8.96 -12.27 19.59
C VAL A 52 -8.53 -10.90 20.06
N VAL A 53 -8.40 -9.96 19.13
CA VAL A 53 -7.92 -8.60 19.38
C VAL A 53 -9.02 -7.54 19.27
N GLY A 54 -10.22 -7.93 18.90
CA GLY A 54 -11.39 -7.08 18.79
C GLY A 54 -12.49 -7.73 17.99
N ALA A 55 -13.61 -7.04 17.86
CA ALA A 55 -14.71 -7.42 17.00
C ALA A 55 -15.30 -6.17 16.32
N HIS A 56 -16.03 -6.36 15.24
CA HIS A 56 -16.77 -5.30 14.58
C HIS A 56 -18.17 -5.74 14.15
N ALA A 57 -19.08 -4.77 14.07
CA ALA A 57 -20.41 -4.95 13.52
C ALA A 57 -20.32 -5.09 11.98
N VAL A 58 -21.04 -6.03 11.41
CA VAL A 58 -21.17 -6.18 9.94
C VAL A 58 -22.44 -5.48 9.49
N PRO A 59 -22.36 -4.45 8.63
CA PRO A 59 -23.53 -3.76 8.11
C PRO A 59 -24.48 -4.68 7.36
N THR A 60 -25.79 -4.52 7.58
CA THR A 60 -26.83 -5.17 6.80
C THR A 60 -26.90 -4.61 5.38
N ALA A 61 -27.60 -5.29 4.46
CA ALA A 61 -27.80 -4.79 3.10
C ALA A 61 -28.51 -3.42 3.09
N ASP A 62 -29.49 -3.19 3.96
CA ASP A 62 -30.17 -1.90 4.10
C ASP A 62 -29.22 -0.80 4.60
N GLN A 63 -28.32 -1.13 5.49
CA GLN A 63 -27.33 -0.21 6.03
C GLN A 63 -26.26 0.14 4.96
N VAL A 64 -25.88 -0.83 4.11
CA VAL A 64 -25.02 -0.59 2.95
C VAL A 64 -25.72 0.35 1.96
N GLU A 65 -27.00 0.10 1.65
CA GLU A 65 -27.80 0.97 0.79
C GLU A 65 -27.91 2.40 1.37
N GLN A 66 -28.12 2.55 2.67
CA GLN A 66 -28.12 3.86 3.32
C GLN A 66 -26.81 4.62 3.13
N ALA A 67 -25.66 3.93 3.21
CA ALA A 67 -24.36 4.55 2.99
C ALA A 67 -24.22 5.07 1.54
N VAL A 68 -24.62 4.26 0.56
CA VAL A 68 -24.56 4.61 -0.86
C VAL A 68 -25.51 5.76 -1.18
N ALA A 69 -26.76 5.69 -0.70
CA ALA A 69 -27.75 6.74 -0.91
C ALA A 69 -27.31 8.07 -0.29
N ALA A 70 -26.80 8.06 0.95
CA ALA A 70 -26.31 9.25 1.63
C ALA A 70 -25.10 9.89 0.91
N ALA A 71 -24.16 9.08 0.43
CA ALA A 71 -23.01 9.56 -0.33
C ALA A 71 -23.44 10.22 -1.64
N TRP A 72 -24.40 9.61 -2.35
CA TRP A 72 -24.95 10.17 -3.58
C TRP A 72 -25.72 11.48 -3.35
N GLU A 73 -26.53 11.53 -2.33
CA GLU A 73 -27.34 12.72 -2.00
C GLU A 73 -26.44 13.92 -1.62
N VAL A 74 -25.43 13.71 -0.79
CA VAL A 74 -24.58 14.80 -0.30
C VAL A 74 -23.58 15.33 -1.32
N ARG A 75 -23.32 14.63 -2.43
CA ARG A 75 -22.22 14.88 -3.37
C ARG A 75 -22.05 16.33 -3.82
N HIS A 76 -23.15 17.00 -4.18
CA HIS A 76 -23.08 18.39 -4.64
C HIS A 76 -22.84 19.38 -3.51
N ARG A 77 -23.49 19.15 -2.36
CA ARG A 77 -23.28 19.97 -1.16
C ARG A 77 -21.86 19.80 -0.65
N PHE A 78 -21.31 18.58 -0.64
CA PHE A 78 -19.96 18.32 -0.18
C PHE A 78 -18.92 18.93 -1.14
N ALA A 79 -19.09 18.80 -2.44
CA ALA A 79 -18.24 19.46 -3.44
C ALA A 79 -18.23 20.99 -3.31
N ALA A 80 -19.33 21.59 -2.83
CA ALA A 80 -19.48 23.03 -2.60
C ALA A 80 -18.99 23.46 -1.19
N THR A 81 -18.62 22.52 -0.30
CA THR A 81 -18.10 22.84 1.04
C THR A 81 -16.80 23.63 0.91
N ALA A 82 -16.64 24.68 1.71
CA ALA A 82 -15.45 25.52 1.67
C ALA A 82 -14.16 24.71 1.83
N VAL A 83 -13.13 25.08 1.08
CA VAL A 83 -11.80 24.43 1.15
C VAL A 83 -11.25 24.46 2.59
N SER A 84 -11.48 25.55 3.34
CA SER A 84 -11.04 25.66 4.73
C SER A 84 -11.63 24.56 5.62
N VAL A 85 -12.91 24.26 5.50
CA VAL A 85 -13.58 23.21 6.30
C VAL A 85 -12.98 21.84 6.01
N ARG A 86 -12.78 21.50 4.73
CA ARG A 86 -12.17 20.21 4.32
C ARG A 86 -10.71 20.12 4.79
N ALA A 87 -9.94 21.20 4.62
CA ALA A 87 -8.54 21.25 5.05
C ALA A 87 -8.41 21.16 6.57
N GLU A 88 -9.30 21.79 7.36
CA GLU A 88 -9.29 21.69 8.81
C GLU A 88 -9.65 20.27 9.28
N ALA A 89 -10.63 19.61 8.64
CA ALA A 89 -10.98 18.23 8.93
C ALA A 89 -9.79 17.29 8.69
N LEU A 90 -9.11 17.43 7.55
CA LEU A 90 -7.91 16.65 7.22
C LEU A 90 -6.78 16.91 8.24
N MET A 91 -6.55 18.17 8.61
CA MET A 91 -5.54 18.55 9.60
C MET A 91 -5.88 18.02 10.99
N HIS A 92 -7.18 18.01 11.35
CA HIS A 92 -7.67 17.41 12.60
C HIS A 92 -7.30 15.93 12.67
N VAL A 93 -7.66 15.14 11.64
CA VAL A 93 -7.34 13.70 11.58
C VAL A 93 -5.83 13.47 11.69
N SER A 94 -5.01 14.25 10.98
CA SER A 94 -3.54 14.16 11.08
C SER A 94 -3.05 14.37 12.53
N ARG A 95 -3.53 15.39 13.20
CA ARG A 95 -3.17 15.66 14.62
C ARG A 95 -3.62 14.52 15.53
N ARG A 96 -4.86 14.05 15.38
CA ARG A 96 -5.42 12.99 16.22
C ARG A 96 -4.66 11.67 16.08
N ILE A 97 -4.26 11.28 14.85
CA ILE A 97 -3.40 10.11 14.64
C ILE A 97 -2.05 10.31 15.35
N THR A 98 -1.46 11.50 15.28
CA THR A 98 -0.18 11.81 15.94
C THR A 98 -0.31 11.78 17.46
N GLU A 99 -1.40 12.34 18.02
CA GLU A 99 -1.67 12.34 19.46
C GLU A 99 -1.93 10.93 20.02
N ARG A 100 -2.50 10.04 19.20
CA ARG A 100 -2.83 8.65 19.56
C ARG A 100 -1.86 7.65 18.90
N LEU A 101 -0.61 8.07 18.60
CA LEU A 101 0.33 7.30 17.78
C LEU A 101 0.56 5.88 18.32
N GLU A 102 0.79 5.73 19.61
CA GLU A 102 1.05 4.40 20.19
C GLU A 102 -0.20 3.51 20.19
N GLU A 103 -1.37 4.05 20.47
CA GLU A 103 -2.64 3.33 20.38
C GLU A 103 -2.90 2.83 18.94
N VAL A 104 -2.67 3.70 17.96
CA VAL A 104 -2.78 3.34 16.53
C VAL A 104 -1.76 2.27 16.15
N THR A 105 -0.53 2.39 16.64
CA THR A 105 0.54 1.41 16.44
C THR A 105 0.15 0.05 16.99
N GLU A 106 -0.30 0.00 18.25
CA GLU A 106 -0.73 -1.24 18.90
C GLU A 106 -1.94 -1.87 18.18
N LEU A 107 -2.89 -1.06 17.71
CA LEU A 107 -4.04 -1.55 16.96
C LEU A 107 -3.65 -2.18 15.62
N ILE A 108 -2.75 -1.53 14.85
CA ILE A 108 -2.21 -2.09 13.61
C ILE A 108 -1.48 -3.41 13.90
N THR A 109 -0.63 -3.45 14.93
CA THR A 109 0.08 -4.69 15.32
C THR A 109 -0.90 -5.78 15.72
N ALA A 110 -1.94 -5.45 16.46
CA ALA A 110 -2.95 -6.38 16.93
C ALA A 110 -3.70 -7.07 15.77
N GLU A 111 -4.26 -6.29 14.84
CA GLU A 111 -5.09 -6.85 13.77
C GLU A 111 -4.28 -7.45 12.61
N ASN A 112 -3.04 -6.98 12.38
CA ASN A 112 -2.24 -7.34 11.22
C ASN A 112 -1.07 -8.29 11.51
N GLY A 113 -0.64 -8.38 12.79
CA GLY A 113 0.61 -9.06 13.14
C GLY A 113 1.87 -8.30 12.70
N LYS A 114 1.74 -7.07 12.25
CA LYS A 114 2.85 -6.21 11.86
C LYS A 114 3.72 -5.86 13.07
N PRO A 115 5.06 -6.05 13.04
CA PRO A 115 5.93 -5.61 14.13
C PRO A 115 5.76 -4.15 14.50
N LEU A 116 5.84 -3.82 15.79
CA LEU A 116 5.66 -2.46 16.33
C LEU A 116 6.45 -1.40 15.57
N LEU A 117 7.69 -1.71 15.18
CA LEU A 117 8.53 -0.82 14.37
C LEU A 117 7.82 -0.35 13.08
N TRP A 118 7.26 -1.28 12.33
CA TRP A 118 6.62 -0.99 11.05
C TRP A 118 5.20 -0.44 11.22
N ALA A 119 4.49 -0.85 12.25
CA ALA A 119 3.17 -0.32 12.60
C ALA A 119 3.27 1.17 12.99
N ARG A 120 4.29 1.54 13.78
CA ARG A 120 4.55 2.94 14.16
C ARG A 120 4.91 3.80 12.93
N ALA A 121 5.72 3.25 12.04
CA ALA A 121 6.05 3.91 10.77
C ALA A 121 4.80 4.12 9.89
N GLU A 122 3.93 3.12 9.80
CA GLU A 122 2.65 3.23 9.08
C GLU A 122 1.73 4.31 9.66
N ALA A 123 1.54 4.32 10.97
CA ALA A 123 0.71 5.31 11.66
C ALA A 123 1.23 6.74 11.41
N GLY A 124 2.55 6.95 11.48
CA GLY A 124 3.17 8.23 11.16
C GLY A 124 2.98 8.65 9.71
N ARG A 125 3.05 7.71 8.76
CA ARG A 125 2.76 7.96 7.35
C ARG A 125 1.30 8.32 7.13
N ALA A 126 0.36 7.61 7.73
CA ALA A 126 -1.06 7.95 7.64
C ALA A 126 -1.36 9.38 8.12
N ALA A 127 -0.76 9.80 9.24
CA ALA A 127 -0.84 11.19 9.69
C ALA A 127 -0.30 12.17 8.63
N SER A 128 0.83 11.86 8.00
CA SER A 128 1.43 12.68 6.94
C SER A 128 0.55 12.75 5.69
N VAL A 129 -0.12 11.68 5.30
CA VAL A 129 -1.07 11.65 4.18
C VAL A 129 -2.18 12.68 4.38
N PHE A 130 -2.82 12.70 5.56
CA PHE A 130 -3.86 13.68 5.86
C PHE A 130 -3.33 15.12 5.89
N ARG A 131 -2.14 15.34 6.43
CA ARG A 131 -1.48 16.65 6.42
C ARG A 131 -1.20 17.14 4.99
N PHE A 132 -0.58 16.32 4.16
CA PHE A 132 -0.30 16.68 2.77
C PHE A 132 -1.58 16.95 1.97
N ALA A 133 -2.66 16.20 2.20
CA ALA A 133 -3.95 16.46 1.56
C ALA A 133 -4.52 17.82 1.98
N ALA A 134 -4.40 18.20 3.27
CA ALA A 134 -4.81 19.50 3.77
C ALA A 134 -3.98 20.66 3.20
N GLU A 135 -2.69 20.43 2.96
CA GLU A 135 -1.80 21.41 2.34
C GLU A 135 -2.11 21.57 0.83
N GLU A 136 -2.30 20.45 0.12
CA GLU A 136 -2.51 20.44 -1.32
C GLU A 136 -3.87 21.04 -1.71
N VAL A 137 -4.95 20.75 -0.98
CA VAL A 137 -6.27 21.31 -1.29
C VAL A 137 -6.29 22.84 -1.18
N ARG A 138 -5.46 23.46 -0.33
CA ARG A 138 -5.33 24.92 -0.22
C ARG A 138 -4.63 25.56 -1.42
N ARG A 139 -3.88 24.78 -2.20
CA ARG A 139 -3.12 25.24 -3.38
C ARG A 139 -3.88 25.04 -4.69
N SER A 140 -4.93 24.24 -4.68
CA SER A 140 -5.70 23.80 -5.85
C SER A 140 -6.75 24.85 -6.23
N GLY A 141 -6.38 25.87 -6.98
CA GLY A 141 -7.29 26.97 -7.37
C GLY A 141 -7.87 26.88 -8.77
N GLY A 142 -7.23 26.14 -9.66
CA GLY A 142 -7.54 26.09 -11.09
C GLY A 142 -6.69 27.10 -11.91
N ASP A 143 -6.89 27.10 -13.22
CA ASP A 143 -6.09 27.86 -14.17
C ASP A 143 -6.93 28.93 -14.89
N LEU A 144 -6.33 30.10 -15.16
CA LEU A 144 -6.85 31.10 -16.06
C LEU A 144 -6.05 31.03 -17.36
N GLN A 145 -6.70 30.73 -18.47
CA GLN A 145 -6.10 30.63 -19.80
C GLN A 145 -6.56 31.77 -20.70
N ARG A 146 -5.60 32.45 -21.30
CA ARG A 146 -5.87 33.40 -22.38
C ARG A 146 -6.15 32.63 -23.66
N LEU A 147 -7.26 32.96 -24.34
CA LEU A 147 -7.64 32.33 -25.62
C LEU A 147 -7.37 33.21 -26.82
N ASP A 148 -6.98 34.45 -26.59
CA ASP A 148 -6.71 35.46 -27.62
C ASP A 148 -5.36 35.30 -28.34
N THR A 149 -4.72 34.15 -28.21
CA THR A 149 -3.55 33.78 -29.02
C THR A 149 -3.87 33.59 -30.49
N GLU A 150 -5.15 33.39 -30.81
CA GLU A 150 -5.69 33.37 -32.18
C GLU A 150 -6.70 34.51 -32.33
N GLY A 151 -6.61 35.26 -33.46
CA GLY A 151 -7.46 36.44 -33.69
C GLY A 151 -8.96 36.19 -33.66
N THR A 152 -9.42 34.96 -33.99
CA THR A 152 -10.81 34.54 -33.89
C THR A 152 -11.29 34.34 -32.44
N SER A 153 -10.38 34.33 -31.48
CA SER A 153 -10.64 34.17 -30.06
C SER A 153 -10.42 35.46 -29.26
N ALA A 154 -10.24 36.57 -29.91
CA ALA A 154 -10.07 37.88 -29.27
C ALA A 154 -11.23 38.19 -28.31
N GLY A 155 -10.92 38.72 -27.14
CA GLY A 155 -11.87 39.06 -26.09
C GLY A 155 -12.44 37.82 -25.36
N ARG A 156 -11.73 36.67 -25.38
CA ARG A 156 -12.11 35.46 -24.66
C ARG A 156 -11.01 35.01 -23.68
N ALA A 157 -11.47 34.51 -22.56
CA ALA A 157 -10.63 33.79 -21.58
C ALA A 157 -11.35 32.54 -21.07
N ALA A 158 -10.59 31.55 -20.63
CA ALA A 158 -11.14 30.36 -20.01
C ALA A 158 -10.66 30.23 -18.55
N ILE A 159 -11.57 29.88 -17.67
CA ILE A 159 -11.28 29.41 -16.33
C ILE A 159 -11.44 27.90 -16.30
N VAL A 160 -10.39 27.17 -15.99
CA VAL A 160 -10.37 25.71 -15.86
C VAL A 160 -10.34 25.34 -14.39
N ARG A 161 -11.33 24.60 -13.92
CA ARG A 161 -11.41 24.12 -12.54
C ARG A 161 -11.70 22.64 -12.51
N ARG A 162 -11.23 21.96 -11.45
CA ARG A 162 -11.51 20.54 -11.21
C ARG A 162 -12.74 20.36 -10.35
N PHE A 163 -13.55 19.37 -10.70
CA PHE A 163 -14.77 18.98 -9.99
C PHE A 163 -14.76 17.48 -9.75
N PRO A 164 -15.22 16.99 -8.57
CA PRO A 164 -15.28 15.55 -8.33
C PRO A 164 -16.29 14.89 -9.27
N TYR A 165 -15.97 13.69 -9.75
CA TYR A 165 -16.89 12.87 -10.55
C TYR A 165 -18.15 12.49 -9.76
N GLY A 166 -18.02 12.29 -8.45
CA GLY A 166 -19.07 11.86 -7.55
C GLY A 166 -18.49 11.07 -6.38
N PRO A 167 -19.30 10.21 -5.73
CA PRO A 167 -18.83 9.34 -4.67
C PRO A 167 -17.73 8.37 -5.12
N VAL A 168 -16.76 8.12 -4.25
CA VAL A 168 -15.64 7.21 -4.45
C VAL A 168 -15.90 5.93 -3.67
N LEU A 169 -15.78 4.77 -4.29
CA LEU A 169 -15.65 3.49 -3.62
C LEU A 169 -14.15 3.19 -3.41
N GLY A 170 -13.69 3.25 -2.16
CA GLY A 170 -12.34 2.88 -1.78
C GLY A 170 -12.30 1.45 -1.25
N ILE A 171 -11.59 0.55 -1.92
CA ILE A 171 -11.37 -0.83 -1.47
C ILE A 171 -9.89 -0.96 -1.09
N ALA A 172 -9.63 -1.21 0.20
CA ALA A 172 -8.29 -1.25 0.76
C ALA A 172 -7.83 -2.68 1.09
N PRO A 173 -6.53 -2.99 0.96
CA PRO A 173 -5.94 -4.27 1.31
C PRO A 173 -5.58 -4.34 2.80
N PHE A 174 -5.13 -5.52 3.23
CA PHE A 174 -4.80 -5.78 4.62
C PHE A 174 -3.41 -5.29 5.07
N ASN A 175 -2.46 -5.19 4.13
CA ASN A 175 -1.03 -5.05 4.47
C ASN A 175 -0.61 -3.67 5.02
N PHE A 176 -1.35 -2.61 4.70
CA PHE A 176 -1.25 -1.30 5.33
C PHE A 176 -2.66 -0.80 5.67
N PRO A 177 -3.27 -1.35 6.74
CA PRO A 177 -4.70 -1.22 7.01
C PRO A 177 -5.15 0.21 7.30
N LEU A 178 -4.26 1.07 7.78
CA LEU A 178 -4.54 2.49 7.98
C LEU A 178 -4.02 3.35 6.81
N ASN A 179 -2.76 3.16 6.40
CA ASN A 179 -2.14 4.07 5.44
C ASN A 179 -2.78 3.98 4.04
N LEU A 180 -3.11 2.77 3.55
CA LEU A 180 -3.77 2.63 2.25
C LEU A 180 -5.25 3.05 2.28
N VAL A 181 -5.90 3.00 3.44
CA VAL A 181 -7.20 3.66 3.64
C VAL A 181 -7.03 5.18 3.60
N ALA A 182 -6.03 5.74 4.28
CA ALA A 182 -5.74 7.16 4.27
C ALA A 182 -5.48 7.71 2.85
N HIS A 183 -4.75 6.98 2.00
CA HIS A 183 -4.50 7.34 0.60
C HIS A 183 -5.76 7.40 -0.28
N LYS A 184 -6.88 6.81 0.16
CA LYS A 184 -8.18 6.90 -0.52
C LYS A 184 -9.08 7.98 0.11
N VAL A 185 -9.12 8.02 1.43
CA VAL A 185 -10.00 8.92 2.19
C VAL A 185 -9.53 10.37 2.10
N ALA A 186 -8.24 10.63 2.31
CA ALA A 186 -7.73 11.98 2.37
C ALA A 186 -7.89 12.75 1.04
N PRO A 187 -7.52 12.22 -0.15
CA PRO A 187 -7.73 12.91 -1.41
C PRO A 187 -9.21 13.06 -1.75
N ALA A 188 -10.08 12.11 -1.42
CA ALA A 188 -11.52 12.21 -1.64
C ALA A 188 -12.12 13.38 -0.84
N ILE A 189 -11.80 13.48 0.46
CA ILE A 189 -12.21 14.61 1.30
C ILE A 189 -11.64 15.92 0.76
N ALA A 190 -10.36 15.95 0.38
CA ALA A 190 -9.72 17.13 -0.16
C ALA A 190 -10.46 17.72 -1.36
N VAL A 191 -10.89 16.90 -2.31
CA VAL A 191 -11.62 17.37 -3.50
C VAL A 191 -13.14 17.54 -3.27
N GLY A 192 -13.66 17.12 -2.11
CA GLY A 192 -15.09 17.18 -1.80
C GLY A 192 -15.89 16.07 -2.47
N ALA A 193 -15.26 14.94 -2.74
CA ALA A 193 -15.91 13.70 -3.17
C ALA A 193 -16.34 12.89 -1.96
N PRO A 194 -17.61 12.49 -1.80
CA PRO A 194 -18.00 11.53 -0.78
C PRO A 194 -17.25 10.22 -0.97
N ILE A 195 -16.92 9.52 0.13
CA ILE A 195 -16.20 8.25 0.06
C ILE A 195 -16.86 7.16 0.89
N ILE A 196 -16.97 5.99 0.32
CA ILE A 196 -17.28 4.74 1.02
C ILE A 196 -16.03 3.88 1.02
N VAL A 197 -15.53 3.54 2.19
CA VAL A 197 -14.36 2.66 2.34
C VAL A 197 -14.81 1.27 2.73
N LYS A 198 -14.36 0.28 1.97
CA LYS A 198 -14.38 -1.13 2.34
C LYS A 198 -12.96 -1.55 2.75
N PRO A 199 -12.66 -1.67 4.05
CA PRO A 199 -11.40 -2.23 4.51
C PRO A 199 -11.30 -3.72 4.18
N ALA A 200 -10.09 -4.27 4.27
CA ALA A 200 -9.91 -5.71 4.18
C ALA A 200 -10.60 -6.43 5.36
N PRO A 201 -11.27 -7.58 5.14
CA PRO A 201 -11.93 -8.30 6.22
C PRO A 201 -11.00 -8.74 7.36
N ALA A 202 -9.73 -9.00 7.07
CA ALA A 202 -8.75 -9.40 8.07
C ALA A 202 -8.30 -8.24 8.98
N THR A 203 -8.38 -6.97 8.51
CA THR A 203 -7.82 -5.82 9.22
C THR A 203 -8.73 -4.60 9.14
N PRO A 204 -9.95 -4.66 9.68
CA PRO A 204 -10.91 -3.56 9.59
C PRO A 204 -10.78 -2.52 10.71
N LEU A 205 -10.11 -2.86 11.83
CA LEU A 205 -10.17 -2.07 13.05
C LEU A 205 -9.48 -0.71 12.92
N SER A 206 -8.38 -0.63 12.19
CA SER A 206 -7.68 0.64 11.90
C SER A 206 -8.53 1.59 11.06
N ALA A 207 -9.28 1.06 10.08
CA ALA A 207 -10.20 1.87 9.28
C ALA A 207 -11.41 2.35 10.11
N LEU A 208 -11.89 1.53 11.04
CA LEU A 208 -12.97 1.92 11.96
C LEU A 208 -12.50 2.98 12.96
N LEU A 209 -11.26 2.92 13.43
CA LEU A 209 -10.64 4.00 14.21
C LEU A 209 -10.55 5.29 13.40
N LEU A 210 -10.18 5.22 12.13
CA LEU A 210 -10.20 6.40 11.27
C LEU A 210 -11.61 7.00 11.17
N GLY A 211 -12.66 6.18 11.12
CA GLY A 211 -14.04 6.63 11.20
C GLY A 211 -14.34 7.39 12.49
N GLU A 212 -13.82 6.92 13.63
CA GLU A 212 -13.94 7.64 14.93
C GLU A 212 -13.31 9.04 14.85
N LEU A 213 -12.11 9.14 14.29
CA LEU A 213 -11.41 10.43 14.15
C LEU A 213 -12.11 11.38 13.15
N LEU A 214 -12.69 10.85 12.09
CA LEU A 214 -13.48 11.64 11.13
C LEU A 214 -14.80 12.15 11.77
N ALA A 215 -15.40 11.39 12.68
CA ALA A 215 -16.62 11.80 13.39
C ALA A 215 -16.41 13.00 14.32
N GLU A 216 -15.16 13.30 14.70
CA GLU A 216 -14.80 14.50 15.46
C GLU A 216 -14.78 15.79 14.60
N THR A 217 -15.02 15.68 13.27
CA THR A 217 -14.91 16.79 12.32
C THR A 217 -16.28 17.36 11.92
N ASP A 218 -16.30 18.61 11.40
CA ASP A 218 -17.50 19.28 10.89
C ASP A 218 -17.85 18.90 9.44
N LEU A 219 -17.39 17.75 8.96
CA LEU A 219 -17.72 17.28 7.60
C LEU A 219 -19.23 16.97 7.48
N PRO A 220 -19.88 17.30 6.35
CA PRO A 220 -21.30 17.03 6.17
C PRO A 220 -21.63 15.53 6.31
N ALA A 221 -22.76 15.23 6.95
CA ALA A 221 -23.27 13.86 7.00
C ALA A 221 -23.41 13.28 5.57
N GLY A 222 -22.96 12.05 5.38
CA GLY A 222 -22.91 11.38 4.07
C GLY A 222 -21.61 11.54 3.31
N SER A 223 -20.70 12.44 3.74
CA SER A 223 -19.42 12.65 3.04
C SER A 223 -18.44 11.49 3.18
N TRP A 224 -18.62 10.62 4.17
CA TRP A 224 -17.78 9.42 4.35
C TRP A 224 -18.55 8.30 5.08
N SER A 225 -18.17 7.06 4.76
CA SER A 225 -18.62 5.85 5.45
C SER A 225 -17.49 4.82 5.48
N VAL A 226 -17.44 3.97 6.52
CA VAL A 226 -16.52 2.82 6.62
C VAL A 226 -17.36 1.57 6.82
N LEU A 227 -17.35 0.70 5.81
CA LEU A 227 -18.17 -0.50 5.75
C LEU A 227 -17.29 -1.77 5.86
N PRO A 228 -17.13 -2.38 7.04
CA PRO A 228 -16.40 -3.61 7.21
C PRO A 228 -17.26 -4.81 6.77
N VAL A 229 -17.50 -4.90 5.46
CA VAL A 229 -18.28 -5.97 4.83
C VAL A 229 -17.39 -7.02 4.17
N GLY A 230 -17.93 -8.21 3.95
CA GLY A 230 -17.27 -9.31 3.26
C GLY A 230 -16.94 -9.00 1.79
N ASN A 231 -16.13 -9.86 1.18
CA ASN A 231 -15.77 -9.71 -0.23
C ASN A 231 -16.93 -10.04 -1.18
N ASP A 232 -17.94 -10.75 -0.71
CA ASP A 232 -19.19 -11.06 -1.43
C ASP A 232 -20.07 -9.82 -1.68
N VAL A 233 -19.97 -8.79 -0.83
CA VAL A 233 -20.70 -7.52 -1.00
C VAL A 233 -20.01 -6.58 -2.00
N ALA A 234 -18.70 -6.69 -2.16
CA ALA A 234 -17.91 -5.77 -3.00
C ALA A 234 -18.38 -5.69 -4.46
N PRO A 235 -18.75 -6.76 -5.17
CA PRO A 235 -19.24 -6.68 -6.55
C PRO A 235 -20.49 -5.82 -6.72
N ALA A 236 -21.41 -5.84 -5.76
CA ALA A 236 -22.61 -5.00 -5.79
C ALA A 236 -22.25 -3.51 -5.63
N LEU A 237 -21.34 -3.17 -4.71
CA LEU A 237 -20.83 -1.81 -4.54
C LEU A 237 -20.09 -1.33 -5.79
N VAL A 238 -19.27 -2.17 -6.40
CA VAL A 238 -18.53 -1.86 -7.63
C VAL A 238 -19.48 -1.59 -8.79
N ALA A 239 -20.58 -2.35 -8.90
CA ALA A 239 -21.54 -2.22 -9.97
C ALA A 239 -22.51 -1.02 -9.81
N ASP A 240 -22.65 -0.47 -8.60
CA ASP A 240 -23.60 0.62 -8.33
C ASP A 240 -23.23 1.91 -9.07
N ASP A 241 -24.12 2.39 -9.96
CA ASP A 241 -23.89 3.58 -10.80
C ASP A 241 -23.71 4.88 -10.01
N ARG A 242 -24.14 4.91 -8.74
CA ARG A 242 -23.96 6.05 -7.85
C ARG A 242 -22.50 6.17 -7.36
N MET A 243 -21.66 5.15 -7.62
CA MET A 243 -20.24 5.12 -7.32
C MET A 243 -19.43 5.21 -8.64
N PRO A 244 -19.31 6.41 -9.25
CA PRO A 244 -18.64 6.56 -10.55
C PRO A 244 -17.15 6.31 -10.54
N ILE A 245 -16.53 6.28 -9.35
CA ILE A 245 -15.10 6.05 -9.15
C ILE A 245 -14.92 4.82 -8.27
N VAL A 246 -14.02 3.93 -8.68
CA VAL A 246 -13.52 2.81 -7.88
C VAL A 246 -12.01 2.95 -7.71
N SER A 247 -11.57 3.17 -6.47
CA SER A 247 -10.15 3.14 -6.10
C SER A 247 -9.85 1.83 -5.37
N PHE A 248 -9.18 0.92 -6.07
CA PHE A 248 -8.88 -0.41 -5.58
C PHE A 248 -7.36 -0.59 -5.37
N THR A 249 -6.99 -1.14 -4.23
CA THR A 249 -5.64 -1.65 -3.98
C THR A 249 -5.74 -3.11 -3.55
N GLY A 250 -5.03 -3.99 -4.23
CA GLY A 250 -5.06 -5.44 -3.96
C GLY A 250 -4.46 -6.27 -5.08
N SER A 251 -4.91 -7.53 -5.20
CA SER A 251 -4.36 -8.45 -6.19
C SER A 251 -4.73 -8.08 -7.63
N GLU A 252 -3.83 -8.36 -8.55
CA GLU A 252 -3.98 -8.18 -10.00
C GLU A 252 -5.28 -8.78 -10.54
N ALA A 253 -5.55 -10.04 -10.19
CA ALA A 253 -6.72 -10.75 -10.69
C ALA A 253 -8.05 -10.06 -10.31
N VAL A 254 -8.16 -9.56 -9.06
CA VAL A 254 -9.35 -8.83 -8.60
C VAL A 254 -9.44 -7.45 -9.26
N GLY A 255 -8.32 -6.72 -9.35
CA GLY A 255 -8.31 -5.40 -9.96
C GLY A 255 -8.77 -5.40 -11.42
N PHE A 256 -8.23 -6.29 -12.25
CA PHE A 256 -8.67 -6.39 -13.64
C PHE A 256 -10.08 -6.99 -13.79
N ALA A 257 -10.54 -7.84 -12.86
CA ALA A 257 -11.94 -8.27 -12.83
C ALA A 257 -12.87 -7.08 -12.56
N ILE A 258 -12.52 -6.17 -11.64
CA ILE A 258 -13.25 -4.92 -11.40
C ILE A 258 -13.30 -4.07 -12.66
N GLN A 259 -12.15 -3.78 -13.27
CA GLN A 259 -12.07 -2.94 -14.48
C GLN A 259 -12.91 -3.52 -15.63
N LYS A 260 -12.86 -4.85 -15.81
CA LYS A 260 -13.67 -5.54 -16.82
C LYS A 260 -15.17 -5.48 -16.53
N ALA A 261 -15.57 -5.52 -15.25
CA ALA A 261 -16.97 -5.47 -14.85
C ALA A 261 -17.60 -4.09 -15.06
N VAL A 262 -16.82 -3.01 -14.91
CA VAL A 262 -17.33 -1.62 -14.96
C VAL A 262 -16.48 -0.73 -15.89
N PRO A 263 -16.39 -1.04 -17.20
CA PRO A 263 -15.50 -0.35 -18.13
C PRO A 263 -15.88 1.13 -18.37
N HIS A 264 -17.06 1.55 -17.95
CA HIS A 264 -17.57 2.92 -18.08
C HIS A 264 -17.28 3.79 -16.84
N LYS A 265 -16.78 3.19 -15.76
CA LYS A 265 -16.40 3.92 -14.55
C LYS A 265 -14.93 4.32 -14.58
N HIS A 266 -14.61 5.36 -13.79
CA HIS A 266 -13.21 5.69 -13.53
C HIS A 266 -12.65 4.71 -12.49
N VAL A 267 -11.63 3.94 -12.88
CA VAL A 267 -11.06 2.89 -12.04
C VAL A 267 -9.56 3.15 -11.86
N THR A 268 -9.14 3.38 -10.61
CA THR A 268 -7.73 3.44 -10.22
C THR A 268 -7.36 2.11 -9.58
N LEU A 269 -6.35 1.46 -10.12
CA LEU A 269 -5.87 0.15 -9.68
C LEU A 269 -4.42 0.25 -9.21
N GLU A 270 -4.20 -0.02 -7.92
CA GLU A 270 -2.89 -0.23 -7.34
C GLU A 270 -2.73 -1.71 -7.03
N LEU A 271 -1.94 -2.39 -7.84
CA LEU A 271 -1.86 -3.86 -7.85
C LEU A 271 -0.48 -4.33 -7.41
N GLY A 272 -0.26 -5.65 -7.53
CA GLY A 272 0.95 -6.30 -7.10
C GLY A 272 2.17 -6.02 -7.97
N GLY A 273 3.29 -6.59 -7.54
CA GLY A 273 4.57 -6.49 -8.24
C GLY A 273 5.55 -7.56 -7.80
N ASN A 274 6.60 -7.77 -8.59
CA ASN A 274 7.78 -8.54 -8.22
C ASN A 274 9.02 -7.64 -8.30
N ALA A 275 9.01 -6.57 -7.53
CA ALA A 275 9.94 -5.47 -7.61
C ALA A 275 11.41 -5.93 -7.57
N ALA A 276 12.22 -5.33 -8.44
CA ALA A 276 13.63 -5.64 -8.57
C ALA A 276 14.54 -4.58 -7.95
N ALA A 277 15.68 -5.01 -7.42
CA ALA A 277 16.82 -4.16 -7.10
C ALA A 277 18.00 -4.55 -8.02
N VAL A 278 18.51 -3.60 -8.80
CA VAL A 278 19.67 -3.77 -9.66
C VAL A 278 20.91 -3.22 -8.95
N VAL A 279 21.96 -4.03 -8.79
CA VAL A 279 23.23 -3.57 -8.23
C VAL A 279 24.27 -3.52 -9.34
N CYS A 280 24.58 -2.30 -9.78
CA CYS A 280 25.48 -2.02 -10.90
C CYS A 280 26.95 -2.18 -10.53
N PRO A 281 27.85 -2.46 -11.50
CA PRO A 281 29.26 -2.74 -11.23
C PRO A 281 30.03 -1.63 -10.49
N ASP A 282 29.60 -0.38 -10.65
CA ASP A 282 30.18 0.81 -10.02
C ASP A 282 29.84 0.95 -8.54
N TRP A 283 28.81 0.22 -8.04
CA TRP A 283 28.43 0.20 -6.61
C TRP A 283 29.33 -0.74 -5.82
N SER A 284 30.62 -0.44 -5.77
CA SER A 284 31.66 -1.44 -5.49
C SER A 284 32.50 -1.23 -4.23
N SER A 285 32.41 -0.07 -3.56
CA SER A 285 33.09 0.13 -2.27
C SER A 285 32.49 -0.75 -1.17
N GLU A 286 33.23 -1.01 -0.10
CA GLU A 286 32.69 -1.78 1.04
C GLU A 286 31.48 -1.10 1.68
N ALA A 287 31.45 0.24 1.73
CA ALA A 287 30.31 1.00 2.24
C ALA A 287 29.08 0.86 1.31
N ASP A 288 29.29 0.84 0.00
CA ASP A 288 28.22 0.63 -0.97
C ASP A 288 27.60 -0.76 -0.83
N LEU A 289 28.45 -1.79 -0.75
CA LEU A 289 28.01 -3.18 -0.61
C LEU A 289 27.27 -3.40 0.70
N ASP A 290 27.78 -2.86 1.82
CA ASP A 290 27.13 -2.94 3.13
C ASP A 290 25.77 -2.23 3.12
N TRP A 291 25.69 -1.04 2.51
CA TRP A 291 24.44 -0.32 2.33
C TRP A 291 23.43 -1.12 1.50
N ALA A 292 23.82 -1.60 0.30
CA ALA A 292 22.95 -2.37 -0.55
C ALA A 292 22.47 -3.65 0.16
N ALA A 293 23.38 -4.43 0.76
CA ALA A 293 23.04 -5.64 1.50
C ALA A 293 22.05 -5.37 2.65
N THR A 294 22.28 -4.29 3.42
CA THR A 294 21.40 -3.90 4.53
C THR A 294 20.01 -3.52 4.04
N ARG A 295 19.95 -2.68 3.01
CA ARG A 295 18.66 -2.22 2.45
C ARG A 295 17.89 -3.37 1.82
N ILE A 296 18.54 -4.21 1.02
CA ILE A 296 17.96 -5.39 0.38
C ILE A 296 17.42 -6.36 1.43
N ALA A 297 18.25 -6.79 2.40
CA ALA A 297 17.85 -7.72 3.45
C ALA A 297 16.64 -7.19 4.24
N THR A 298 16.68 -5.92 4.65
CA THR A 298 15.59 -5.31 5.41
C THR A 298 14.29 -5.25 4.61
N PHE A 299 14.34 -4.71 3.39
CA PHE A 299 13.13 -4.41 2.63
C PHE A 299 12.61 -5.56 1.75
N ALA A 300 13.34 -6.66 1.65
CA ALA A 300 12.80 -7.94 1.20
C ALA A 300 11.92 -8.61 2.27
N ASN A 301 12.22 -8.34 3.54
CA ASN A 301 11.65 -9.07 4.67
C ASN A 301 10.80 -8.22 5.62
N TYR A 302 10.83 -6.87 5.51
CA TYR A 302 9.99 -6.02 6.36
C TYR A 302 8.52 -6.40 6.19
N GLN A 303 7.79 -6.43 7.32
CA GLN A 303 6.39 -6.85 7.31
C GLN A 303 6.19 -8.23 6.66
N ALA A 304 7.16 -9.15 6.84
CA ALA A 304 7.18 -10.48 6.22
C ALA A 304 7.05 -10.45 4.68
N GLY A 305 7.63 -9.44 4.01
CA GLY A 305 7.57 -9.29 2.56
C GLY A 305 6.20 -8.91 1.98
N GLN A 306 5.21 -8.58 2.83
CA GLN A 306 3.84 -8.29 2.42
C GLN A 306 3.66 -6.84 1.95
N SER A 307 4.47 -6.44 0.97
CA SER A 307 4.41 -5.12 0.34
C SER A 307 4.54 -5.26 -1.18
N CYS A 308 3.74 -4.51 -1.92
CA CYS A 308 3.77 -4.47 -3.38
C CYS A 308 5.12 -4.03 -3.97
N VAL A 309 5.95 -3.35 -3.18
CA VAL A 309 7.32 -2.92 -3.52
C VAL A 309 8.38 -3.60 -2.65
N SER A 310 8.07 -4.74 -2.03
CA SER A 310 9.07 -5.58 -1.38
C SER A 310 10.14 -6.00 -2.38
N VAL A 311 11.41 -6.03 -1.95
CA VAL A 311 12.51 -6.48 -2.82
C VAL A 311 12.37 -7.99 -3.02
N GLN A 312 11.79 -8.41 -4.12
CA GLN A 312 11.63 -9.84 -4.43
C GLN A 312 12.76 -10.37 -5.30
N ARG A 313 13.29 -9.56 -6.23
CA ARG A 313 14.37 -9.94 -7.12
C ARG A 313 15.56 -9.01 -6.93
N VAL A 314 16.77 -9.57 -6.90
CA VAL A 314 18.02 -8.78 -6.87
C VAL A 314 18.90 -9.22 -8.01
N LEU A 315 19.19 -8.28 -8.91
CA LEU A 315 20.03 -8.48 -10.06
C LEU A 315 21.43 -7.94 -9.74
N VAL A 316 22.37 -8.83 -9.51
CA VAL A 316 23.73 -8.50 -9.05
C VAL A 316 24.71 -8.63 -10.20
N ALA A 317 25.44 -7.54 -10.51
CA ALA A 317 26.53 -7.60 -11.51
C ALA A 317 27.58 -8.66 -11.15
N ASP A 318 28.05 -9.41 -12.16
CA ASP A 318 29.04 -10.48 -12.00
C ASP A 318 30.24 -10.09 -11.12
N ALA A 319 30.77 -8.89 -11.33
CA ALA A 319 31.92 -8.37 -10.62
C ALA A 319 31.70 -8.21 -9.10
N LEU A 320 30.46 -8.14 -8.64
CA LEU A 320 30.09 -7.92 -7.24
C LEU A 320 29.54 -9.17 -6.57
N TRP A 321 29.22 -10.21 -7.33
CA TRP A 321 28.50 -11.38 -6.85
C TRP A 321 29.16 -12.02 -5.61
N ASP A 322 30.44 -12.38 -5.72
CA ASP A 322 31.14 -13.09 -4.65
C ASP A 322 31.39 -12.24 -3.39
N ARG A 323 31.27 -10.92 -3.52
CA ARG A 323 31.40 -9.97 -2.39
C ARG A 323 30.06 -9.60 -1.78
N LEU A 324 29.02 -9.41 -2.56
CA LEU A 324 27.74 -8.88 -2.11
C LEU A 324 26.80 -10.00 -1.61
N VAL A 325 26.71 -11.12 -2.32
CA VAL A 325 25.75 -12.19 -1.99
C VAL A 325 25.97 -12.75 -0.58
N PRO A 326 27.20 -13.07 -0.14
CA PRO A 326 27.41 -13.50 1.24
C PRO A 326 26.99 -12.47 2.29
N GLN A 327 27.13 -11.16 2.00
CA GLN A 327 26.67 -10.10 2.89
C GLN A 327 25.14 -10.04 2.96
N ILE A 328 24.44 -10.17 1.83
CA ILE A 328 22.97 -10.23 1.82
C ILE A 328 22.47 -11.41 2.66
N VAL A 329 23.01 -12.61 2.42
CA VAL A 329 22.63 -13.83 3.14
C VAL A 329 22.85 -13.67 4.65
N ALA A 330 24.03 -13.22 5.05
CA ALA A 330 24.35 -13.02 6.47
C ALA A 330 23.42 -12.00 7.15
N LYS A 331 23.06 -10.91 6.43
CA LYS A 331 22.14 -9.90 6.96
C LYS A 331 20.69 -10.43 7.03
N VAL A 332 20.26 -11.25 6.09
CA VAL A 332 18.93 -11.89 6.10
C VAL A 332 18.82 -12.87 7.26
N GLU A 333 19.84 -13.72 7.48
CA GLU A 333 19.87 -14.65 8.60
C GLU A 333 19.90 -13.96 9.98
N ALA A 334 20.49 -12.76 10.04
CA ALA A 334 20.57 -11.96 11.27
C ALA A 334 19.30 -11.15 11.58
N LEU A 335 18.28 -11.14 10.71
CA LEU A 335 17.06 -10.37 10.96
C LEU A 335 16.29 -10.91 12.16
N PRO A 336 15.97 -10.08 13.15
CA PRO A 336 15.13 -10.50 14.28
C PRO A 336 13.73 -10.89 13.80
N THR A 337 13.37 -12.16 14.02
CA THR A 337 12.07 -12.73 13.68
C THR A 337 11.34 -13.16 14.94
N GLY A 338 10.02 -13.02 15.00
CA GLY A 338 9.26 -13.48 16.16
C GLY A 338 7.99 -12.71 16.43
N SER A 339 7.66 -12.55 17.72
CA SER A 339 6.46 -11.86 18.16
C SER A 339 6.44 -10.41 17.65
N PRO A 340 5.34 -9.98 17.01
CA PRO A 340 5.21 -8.60 16.54
C PRO A 340 5.19 -7.56 17.67
N TRP A 341 4.96 -8.01 18.91
CA TRP A 341 4.95 -7.18 20.11
C TRP A 341 6.36 -6.93 20.72
N ASP A 342 7.38 -7.60 20.22
CA ASP A 342 8.75 -7.33 20.62
C ASP A 342 9.31 -6.16 19.79
N GLU A 343 9.80 -5.12 20.47
CA GLU A 343 10.38 -3.92 19.83
C GLU A 343 11.59 -4.24 18.94
N ALA A 344 12.28 -5.36 19.17
CA ALA A 344 13.39 -5.79 18.36
C ALA A 344 12.97 -6.53 17.08
N THR A 345 11.73 -7.01 16.99
CA THR A 345 11.26 -7.81 15.86
C THR A 345 11.18 -6.96 14.59
N VAL A 346 11.80 -7.45 13.53
CA VAL A 346 11.75 -6.88 12.17
C VAL A 346 10.80 -7.68 11.27
N VAL A 347 10.80 -9.01 11.41
CA VAL A 347 9.98 -9.91 10.59
C VAL A 347 8.95 -10.61 11.48
N GLY A 348 7.69 -10.27 11.29
CA GLY A 348 6.54 -10.88 11.97
C GLY A 348 5.90 -11.99 11.13
N PRO A 349 4.65 -12.38 11.46
CA PRO A 349 3.90 -13.37 10.69
C PRO A 349 3.39 -12.81 9.35
N LEU A 350 2.99 -13.69 8.47
CA LEU A 350 2.09 -13.40 7.35
C LEU A 350 0.66 -13.19 7.87
N VAL A 351 -0.22 -12.67 7.01
CA VAL A 351 -1.60 -12.33 7.40
C VAL A 351 -2.42 -13.53 7.89
N ASP A 352 -2.09 -14.71 7.42
CA ASP A 352 -2.67 -15.97 7.88
C ASP A 352 -1.75 -17.17 7.52
N GLU A 353 -2.06 -18.33 8.08
CA GLU A 353 -1.33 -19.56 7.82
C GLU A 353 -1.45 -20.03 6.35
N LYS A 354 -2.56 -19.73 5.66
CA LYS A 354 -2.73 -20.07 4.25
C LYS A 354 -1.72 -19.34 3.37
N ALA A 355 -1.44 -18.06 3.68
CA ALA A 355 -0.42 -17.30 2.99
C ALA A 355 0.97 -17.91 3.23
N ALA A 356 1.28 -18.35 4.45
CA ALA A 356 2.54 -19.00 4.78
C ALA A 356 2.70 -20.35 4.06
N ILE A 357 1.66 -21.18 4.00
CA ILE A 357 1.65 -22.45 3.26
C ILE A 357 1.86 -22.21 1.76
N ARG A 358 1.24 -21.18 1.20
CA ARG A 358 1.45 -20.81 -0.22
C ARG A 358 2.91 -20.44 -0.50
N VAL A 359 3.52 -19.64 0.36
CA VAL A 359 4.93 -19.24 0.25
C VAL A 359 5.84 -20.47 0.34
N GLU A 360 5.65 -21.33 1.35
CA GLU A 360 6.36 -22.59 1.52
C GLU A 360 6.26 -23.45 0.24
N THR A 361 5.04 -23.67 -0.27
CA THR A 361 4.81 -24.44 -1.50
C THR A 361 5.58 -23.89 -2.69
N TRP A 362 5.60 -22.58 -2.88
CA TRP A 362 6.29 -21.96 -4.03
C TRP A 362 7.82 -22.04 -3.89
N VAL A 363 8.34 -21.95 -2.68
CA VAL A 363 9.78 -22.15 -2.41
C VAL A 363 10.17 -23.59 -2.64
N ASP A 364 9.39 -24.57 -2.15
CA ASP A 364 9.62 -25.99 -2.34
C ASP A 364 9.57 -26.38 -3.83
N GLU A 365 8.60 -25.85 -4.58
CA GLU A 365 8.51 -26.02 -6.04
C GLU A 365 9.78 -25.49 -6.76
N ALA A 366 10.28 -24.31 -6.35
CA ALA A 366 11.49 -23.73 -6.93
C ALA A 366 12.74 -24.56 -6.62
N VAL A 367 12.89 -25.03 -5.37
CA VAL A 367 14.02 -25.88 -4.96
C VAL A 367 13.96 -27.24 -5.70
N ALA A 368 12.77 -27.84 -5.80
CA ALA A 368 12.58 -29.07 -6.58
C ALA A 368 12.89 -28.87 -8.09
N GLY A 369 12.69 -27.63 -8.60
CA GLY A 369 13.02 -27.20 -9.96
C GLY A 369 14.51 -26.88 -10.18
N GLY A 370 15.34 -26.95 -9.15
CA GLY A 370 16.79 -26.75 -9.23
C GLY A 370 17.32 -25.46 -8.59
N ALA A 371 16.46 -24.65 -7.98
CA ALA A 371 16.92 -23.47 -7.23
C ALA A 371 17.75 -23.88 -6.00
N ALA A 372 18.78 -23.10 -5.69
CA ALA A 372 19.57 -23.28 -4.49
C ALA A 372 19.01 -22.42 -3.34
N LEU A 373 18.71 -23.06 -2.21
CA LEU A 373 18.29 -22.38 -0.96
C LEU A 373 19.53 -21.95 -0.19
N LEU A 374 19.75 -20.65 -0.04
CA LEU A 374 20.91 -20.08 0.67
C LEU A 374 20.61 -19.77 2.15
N ALA A 375 19.36 -19.43 2.47
CA ALA A 375 18.88 -19.18 3.84
C ALA A 375 17.38 -19.40 3.95
N GLY A 376 16.87 -19.66 5.13
CA GLY A 376 15.43 -19.73 5.46
C GLY A 376 14.77 -21.04 5.04
N GLY A 377 13.60 -20.94 4.38
CA GLY A 377 12.83 -22.10 3.90
C GLY A 377 12.07 -22.84 5.00
N VAL A 378 11.77 -22.22 6.15
CA VAL A 378 11.12 -22.87 7.28
C VAL A 378 9.86 -22.12 7.69
N ARG A 379 8.74 -22.84 7.82
CA ARG A 379 7.45 -22.31 8.28
C ARG A 379 7.17 -22.76 9.73
N ASP A 380 6.56 -21.84 10.48
CA ASP A 380 5.96 -22.11 11.79
C ASP A 380 4.62 -21.38 11.91
N GLY A 381 3.52 -22.09 11.77
CA GLY A 381 2.18 -21.51 11.70
C GLY A 381 2.05 -20.48 10.57
N ALA A 382 1.68 -19.26 10.90
CA ALA A 382 1.61 -18.13 9.95
C ALA A 382 2.98 -17.47 9.70
N SER A 383 4.03 -17.83 10.41
CA SER A 383 5.37 -17.28 10.22
C SER A 383 6.15 -18.08 9.17
N TYR A 384 6.92 -17.38 8.35
CA TYR A 384 7.86 -17.96 7.41
C TYR A 384 9.21 -17.29 7.55
N ALA A 385 10.27 -18.07 7.65
CA ALA A 385 11.62 -17.56 7.85
C ALA A 385 12.07 -16.73 6.62
N PRO A 386 12.79 -15.61 6.83
CA PRO A 386 13.45 -14.89 5.75
C PRO A 386 14.24 -15.81 4.83
N THR A 387 13.89 -15.85 3.56
CA THR A 387 14.36 -16.89 2.64
C THR A 387 15.10 -16.28 1.46
N VAL A 388 16.27 -16.85 1.13
CA VAL A 388 17.11 -16.43 0.01
C VAL A 388 17.30 -17.60 -0.94
N LEU A 389 16.99 -17.39 -2.22
CA LEU A 389 17.13 -18.36 -3.29
C LEU A 389 18.09 -17.82 -4.37
N THR A 390 18.83 -18.72 -5.02
CA THR A 390 19.57 -18.44 -6.26
C THR A 390 19.39 -19.57 -7.25
N ASP A 391 19.85 -19.39 -8.49
CA ASP A 391 19.71 -20.36 -9.58
C ASP A 391 18.24 -20.76 -9.83
N VAL A 392 17.33 -19.82 -9.60
CA VAL A 392 15.88 -20.04 -9.73
C VAL A 392 15.51 -20.08 -11.21
N PRO A 393 14.79 -21.13 -11.69
CA PRO A 393 14.24 -21.14 -13.04
C PRO A 393 13.36 -19.91 -13.30
N ALA A 394 13.47 -19.33 -14.50
CA ALA A 394 12.77 -18.09 -14.84
C ALA A 394 11.23 -18.21 -14.79
N ASP A 395 10.69 -19.40 -15.01
CA ASP A 395 9.27 -19.73 -14.95
C ASP A 395 8.79 -20.16 -13.56
N ALA A 396 9.69 -20.28 -12.60
CA ALA A 396 9.31 -20.56 -11.21
C ALA A 396 8.48 -19.41 -10.61
N LYS A 397 7.40 -19.74 -9.89
CA LYS A 397 6.47 -18.75 -9.32
C LYS A 397 7.18 -17.71 -8.46
N VAL A 398 8.21 -18.09 -7.72
CA VAL A 398 9.01 -17.15 -6.89
C VAL A 398 9.80 -16.12 -7.72
N ALA A 399 10.00 -16.35 -9.03
CA ALA A 399 10.65 -15.41 -9.94
C ALA A 399 9.66 -14.60 -10.77
N CYS A 400 8.59 -15.22 -11.29
CA CYS A 400 7.67 -14.60 -12.26
C CYS A 400 6.35 -14.09 -11.65
N GLU A 401 5.94 -14.56 -10.47
CA GLU A 401 4.73 -14.12 -9.74
C GLU A 401 5.07 -13.21 -8.55
N GLU A 402 4.08 -12.55 -7.98
CA GLU A 402 4.22 -11.83 -6.71
C GLU A 402 4.18 -12.80 -5.53
N VAL A 403 5.28 -12.98 -4.83
CA VAL A 403 5.34 -13.90 -3.67
C VAL A 403 4.54 -13.37 -2.47
N PHE A 404 4.56 -12.08 -2.22
CA PHE A 404 3.94 -11.44 -1.06
C PHE A 404 4.26 -12.18 0.25
N GLY A 405 5.54 -12.43 0.42
CA GLY A 405 6.16 -13.21 1.50
C GLY A 405 7.64 -12.88 1.61
N PRO A 406 8.34 -13.30 2.68
CA PRO A 406 9.72 -12.94 2.95
C PRO A 406 10.69 -13.82 2.13
N VAL A 407 10.62 -13.72 0.81
CA VAL A 407 11.42 -14.50 -0.14
C VAL A 407 12.14 -13.58 -1.11
N LEU A 408 13.43 -13.77 -1.21
CA LEU A 408 14.36 -13.02 -2.05
C LEU A 408 15.02 -13.94 -3.07
N VAL A 409 14.96 -13.58 -4.34
CA VAL A 409 15.62 -14.27 -5.44
C VAL A 409 16.83 -13.46 -5.89
N LEU A 410 18.03 -14.05 -5.81
CA LEU A 410 19.27 -13.46 -6.29
C LEU A 410 19.57 -14.01 -7.69
N GLN A 411 19.84 -13.11 -8.61
CA GLN A 411 20.19 -13.45 -9.99
C GLN A 411 21.47 -12.72 -10.40
N ARG A 412 22.42 -13.46 -10.96
CA ARG A 412 23.66 -12.91 -11.51
C ARG A 412 23.37 -12.34 -12.90
N VAL A 413 23.95 -11.18 -13.20
CA VAL A 413 23.85 -10.51 -14.52
C VAL A 413 25.22 -10.00 -14.96
N SER A 414 25.49 -10.02 -16.26
CA SER A 414 26.77 -9.57 -16.83
C SER A 414 26.99 -8.06 -16.73
N GLY A 415 25.89 -7.27 -16.61
CA GLY A 415 25.95 -5.82 -16.50
C GLY A 415 24.60 -5.14 -16.59
N VAL A 416 24.61 -3.83 -16.79
CA VAL A 416 23.42 -2.96 -16.76
C VAL A 416 22.41 -3.34 -17.85
N ASP A 417 22.87 -3.64 -19.05
CA ASP A 417 21.99 -3.92 -20.19
C ASP A 417 21.16 -5.19 -19.97
N GLU A 418 21.80 -6.26 -19.48
CA GLU A 418 21.10 -7.49 -19.12
C GLU A 418 20.18 -7.28 -17.93
N ALA A 419 20.61 -6.54 -16.90
CA ALA A 419 19.79 -6.24 -15.75
C ALA A 419 18.49 -5.52 -16.16
N PHE A 420 18.59 -4.51 -17.04
CA PHE A 420 17.42 -3.76 -17.51
C PHE A 420 16.50 -4.63 -18.36
N ALA A 421 17.07 -5.50 -19.20
CA ALA A 421 16.29 -6.47 -19.99
C ALA A 421 15.51 -7.43 -19.06
N VAL A 422 16.15 -7.97 -18.00
CA VAL A 422 15.51 -8.86 -17.02
C VAL A 422 14.44 -8.13 -16.20
N VAL A 423 14.64 -6.85 -15.84
CA VAL A 423 13.59 -6.07 -15.18
C VAL A 423 12.38 -5.91 -16.08
N ASN A 424 12.60 -5.59 -17.35
CA ASN A 424 11.53 -5.37 -18.31
C ASN A 424 10.82 -6.66 -18.77
N ASP A 425 11.50 -7.81 -18.71
CA ASP A 425 10.91 -9.14 -18.95
C ASP A 425 10.07 -9.61 -17.75
N SER A 426 9.20 -8.72 -17.29
CA SER A 426 8.20 -9.00 -16.25
C SER A 426 6.86 -8.46 -16.69
N ARG A 427 5.79 -9.20 -16.39
CA ARG A 427 4.42 -8.70 -16.57
C ARG A 427 4.08 -7.57 -15.61
N PHE A 428 4.83 -7.44 -14.51
CA PHE A 428 4.69 -6.36 -13.55
C PHE A 428 5.60 -5.16 -13.87
N GLY A 429 5.22 -4.00 -13.38
CA GLY A 429 5.99 -2.78 -13.56
C GLY A 429 5.64 -1.72 -12.52
N LEU A 430 5.84 -2.03 -11.21
CA LEU A 430 5.50 -1.07 -10.15
C LEU A 430 6.69 -0.14 -9.85
N GLN A 431 7.77 -0.67 -9.30
CA GLN A 431 8.93 0.13 -8.92
C GLN A 431 10.22 -0.71 -8.95
N THR A 432 11.35 -0.08 -9.29
CA THR A 432 12.68 -0.72 -9.34
C THR A 432 13.69 0.15 -8.61
N GLY A 433 14.56 -0.48 -7.80
CA GLY A 433 15.74 0.14 -7.21
C GLY A 433 16.97 -0.04 -8.11
N VAL A 434 17.82 0.97 -8.24
CA VAL A 434 19.05 0.91 -9.02
C VAL A 434 20.21 1.49 -8.21
N PHE A 435 21.08 0.63 -7.74
CA PHE A 435 22.28 1.04 -7.01
C PHE A 435 23.39 1.37 -8.00
N THR A 436 23.62 2.65 -8.23
CA THR A 436 24.66 3.19 -9.11
C THR A 436 25.05 4.61 -8.68
N HIS A 437 26.30 4.98 -8.90
CA HIS A 437 26.82 6.35 -8.80
C HIS A 437 26.89 7.03 -10.18
N ASP A 438 26.69 6.27 -11.26
CA ASP A 438 26.72 6.79 -12.63
C ASP A 438 25.40 7.46 -13.01
N LEU A 439 25.42 8.77 -13.18
CA LEU A 439 24.25 9.54 -13.61
C LEU A 439 23.72 9.11 -14.99
N GLN A 440 24.58 8.65 -15.90
CA GLN A 440 24.13 8.16 -17.21
C GLN A 440 23.31 6.88 -17.05
N VAL A 441 23.75 5.95 -16.18
CA VAL A 441 22.99 4.73 -15.84
C VAL A 441 21.66 5.11 -15.16
N ALA A 442 21.67 6.10 -14.26
CA ALA A 442 20.45 6.57 -13.59
C ALA A 442 19.42 7.13 -14.58
N PHE A 443 19.86 7.98 -15.53
CA PHE A 443 18.97 8.51 -16.58
C PHE A 443 18.52 7.43 -17.58
N ARG A 444 19.39 6.49 -17.92
CA ARG A 444 18.99 5.32 -18.72
C ARG A 444 17.93 4.49 -18.01
N ALA A 445 18.11 4.20 -16.72
CA ALA A 445 17.12 3.47 -15.93
C ALA A 445 15.74 4.16 -15.97
N HIS A 446 15.71 5.49 -15.83
CA HIS A 446 14.47 6.26 -15.93
C HIS A 446 13.84 6.22 -17.32
N ALA A 447 14.63 6.15 -18.38
CA ALA A 447 14.13 6.15 -19.76
C ALA A 447 13.76 4.75 -20.29
N GLU A 448 14.46 3.71 -19.84
CA GLU A 448 14.40 2.37 -20.42
C GLU A 448 13.58 1.37 -19.60
N LEU A 449 13.46 1.57 -18.24
CA LEU A 449 12.74 0.64 -17.40
C LEU A 449 11.22 0.87 -17.48
N GLU A 450 10.49 -0.19 -17.76
CA GLU A 450 9.03 -0.21 -17.89
C GLU A 450 8.35 -0.37 -16.53
N VAL A 451 8.57 0.61 -15.66
CA VAL A 451 8.04 0.65 -14.29
C VAL A 451 7.44 2.01 -13.97
N GLY A 452 6.59 2.07 -12.95
CA GLY A 452 5.99 3.33 -12.48
C GLY A 452 6.97 4.24 -11.73
N GLY A 453 8.03 3.67 -11.14
CA GLY A 453 9.05 4.42 -10.41
C GLY A 453 10.42 3.79 -10.45
N VAL A 454 11.47 4.62 -10.51
CA VAL A 454 12.88 4.22 -10.39
C VAL A 454 13.49 4.93 -9.20
N VAL A 455 14.07 4.17 -8.28
CA VAL A 455 14.76 4.68 -7.09
C VAL A 455 16.25 4.46 -7.27
N VAL A 456 17.04 5.54 -7.33
CA VAL A 456 18.49 5.46 -7.52
C VAL A 456 19.20 5.51 -6.17
N GLY A 457 20.15 4.61 -5.95
CA GLY A 457 20.93 4.49 -4.71
C GLY A 457 20.20 3.82 -3.55
N ASP A 458 18.99 3.29 -3.78
CA ASP A 458 18.19 2.59 -2.76
C ASP A 458 17.32 1.49 -3.39
N VAL A 459 16.60 0.76 -2.56
CA VAL A 459 15.67 -0.32 -2.92
C VAL A 459 14.34 0.23 -3.47
N PRO A 460 13.58 -0.61 -4.21
CA PRO A 460 12.27 -0.22 -4.75
C PRO A 460 11.22 0.13 -3.68
N SER A 461 11.46 -0.22 -2.42
CA SER A 461 10.48 -0.03 -1.34
C SER A 461 10.37 1.42 -0.85
N TYR A 462 11.23 2.33 -1.32
CA TYR A 462 11.15 3.74 -0.97
C TYR A 462 9.88 4.38 -1.52
N ARG A 463 9.13 5.05 -0.67
CA ARG A 463 7.94 5.84 -1.05
C ARG A 463 7.79 7.04 -0.12
N ALA A 464 7.65 8.23 -0.72
CA ALA A 464 7.15 9.43 -0.05
C ALA A 464 5.66 9.61 -0.39
N ASP A 465 4.82 9.96 0.60
CA ASP A 465 3.36 9.93 0.43
C ASP A 465 2.83 11.03 -0.54
N GLN A 466 3.61 12.08 -0.79
CA GLN A 466 3.29 13.15 -1.74
C GLN A 466 3.75 12.88 -3.18
N MET A 467 4.67 11.90 -3.40
CA MET A 467 5.13 11.59 -4.76
C MET A 467 4.09 10.80 -5.56
N PRO A 468 4.11 10.86 -6.91
CA PRO A 468 3.27 9.97 -7.71
C PRO A 468 3.67 8.52 -7.43
N TYR A 469 2.67 7.66 -7.29
CA TYR A 469 2.86 6.24 -7.07
C TYR A 469 1.85 5.45 -7.90
N GLY A 470 2.27 4.39 -8.52
CA GLY A 470 1.41 3.52 -9.31
C GLY A 470 2.20 2.77 -10.37
N GLY A 471 1.69 1.61 -10.75
CA GLY A 471 2.33 0.72 -11.70
C GLY A 471 1.97 0.99 -13.16
N VAL A 472 2.69 0.32 -14.03
CA VAL A 472 2.37 0.07 -15.43
C VAL A 472 2.21 -1.43 -15.63
N LYS A 473 1.87 -1.90 -16.83
CA LYS A 473 1.62 -3.31 -17.12
C LYS A 473 0.57 -3.90 -16.16
N ALA A 474 0.82 -5.06 -15.58
CA ALA A 474 -0.08 -5.72 -14.63
C ALA A 474 -0.04 -5.13 -13.20
N SER A 475 0.80 -4.14 -12.94
CA SER A 475 0.90 -3.52 -11.61
C SER A 475 -0.09 -2.38 -11.38
N GLY A 476 -0.84 -1.91 -12.37
CA GLY A 476 -1.89 -0.94 -12.09
C GLY A 476 -2.32 -0.06 -13.25
N VAL A 477 -3.32 0.78 -12.94
CA VAL A 477 -3.90 1.82 -13.81
C VAL A 477 -4.20 3.04 -12.97
N GLY A 478 -3.87 4.23 -13.45
CA GLY A 478 -3.98 5.47 -12.66
C GLY A 478 -2.78 5.69 -11.74
N ARG A 479 -2.91 6.62 -10.79
CA ARG A 479 -1.85 6.95 -9.84
C ARG A 479 -2.41 7.31 -8.47
N GLU A 480 -1.71 6.87 -7.43
CA GLU A 480 -1.81 7.41 -6.07
C GLU A 480 -0.75 8.49 -5.80
N GLY A 481 -0.70 9.00 -4.57
CA GLY A 481 0.00 10.22 -4.19
C GLY A 481 -1.01 11.37 -4.13
N LEU A 482 -0.92 12.26 -3.10
CA LEU A 482 -2.07 13.11 -2.75
C LEU A 482 -2.60 13.93 -3.93
N ARG A 483 -1.72 14.70 -4.59
CA ARG A 483 -2.10 15.52 -5.73
C ARG A 483 -2.67 14.68 -6.88
N TYR A 484 -1.99 13.58 -7.20
CA TYR A 484 -2.36 12.70 -8.33
C TYR A 484 -3.69 11.99 -8.08
N ALA A 485 -3.92 11.50 -6.87
CA ALA A 485 -5.20 10.93 -6.49
C ALA A 485 -6.34 11.98 -6.49
N MET A 486 -6.06 13.22 -6.08
CA MET A 486 -7.03 14.33 -6.18
C MET A 486 -7.35 14.64 -7.65
N GLU A 487 -6.36 14.63 -8.54
CA GLU A 487 -6.56 14.80 -9.98
C GLU A 487 -7.36 13.63 -10.56
N ASP A 488 -7.08 12.41 -10.13
CA ASP A 488 -7.72 11.18 -10.59
C ASP A 488 -9.20 11.08 -10.16
N PHE A 489 -9.56 11.64 -9.00
CA PHE A 489 -10.95 11.68 -8.51
C PHE A 489 -11.77 12.85 -9.09
N THR A 490 -11.17 13.68 -9.95
CA THR A 490 -11.79 14.88 -10.49
C THR A 490 -11.63 14.98 -11.99
N TYR A 491 -12.55 15.71 -12.64
CA TYR A 491 -12.45 16.09 -14.03
C TYR A 491 -12.34 17.61 -14.17
N GLU A 492 -11.73 18.06 -15.26
CA GLU A 492 -11.66 19.48 -15.60
C GLU A 492 -12.96 19.98 -16.22
N ARG A 493 -13.40 21.15 -15.78
CA ARG A 493 -14.53 21.88 -16.37
C ARG A 493 -14.08 23.27 -16.76
N VAL A 494 -14.36 23.60 -18.00
CA VAL A 494 -13.99 24.88 -18.59
C VAL A 494 -15.19 25.85 -18.54
N LEU A 495 -14.95 27.06 -18.05
CA LEU A 495 -15.86 28.20 -18.20
C LEU A 495 -15.21 29.20 -19.16
N VAL A 496 -15.83 29.38 -20.33
CA VAL A 496 -15.37 30.39 -21.32
C VAL A 496 -16.13 31.69 -21.09
N LEU A 497 -15.37 32.76 -20.89
CA LEU A 497 -15.87 34.13 -20.81
C LEU A 497 -15.64 34.83 -22.15
N THR A 498 -16.65 35.55 -22.66
CA THR A 498 -16.62 36.24 -23.96
C THR A 498 -16.92 37.73 -23.79
N GLY A 499 -16.34 38.56 -24.62
CA GLY A 499 -16.57 40.02 -24.60
C GLY A 499 -15.77 40.73 -23.53
N LEU A 500 -14.64 40.14 -23.08
CA LEU A 500 -13.75 40.75 -22.10
C LEU A 500 -12.74 41.69 -22.82
N THR A 501 -12.45 42.79 -22.17
CA THR A 501 -11.24 43.60 -22.46
C THR A 501 -10.18 43.18 -21.46
N LEU A 502 -9.23 42.36 -21.91
CA LEU A 502 -8.17 41.78 -21.06
C LEU A 502 -6.88 42.59 -21.24
#